data_810b41fbc3cbc71eb3dc6508100acd18
#
_entry.id   810b41fbc3cbc71eb3dc6508100acd18
#
_cell.length_a   1.000
_cell.length_b   1.000
_cell.length_c   1.000
_cell.angle_alpha   90.00
_cell.angle_beta   90.00
_cell.angle_gamma   90.00
#
_symmetry.space_group_name_H-M   'P 1'
#
loop_
_entity.id
_entity.type
_entity.pdbx_description
1 polymer ?
#
loop_
_entity_poly.entity_id
_entity_poly.type
_entity_poly.pdbx_seq_one_letter_code
_entity_poly.pdbx_strand_id
1 'polypeptide(L)'
;KRKMKSTIVNIESKNVLAKLMATENIHIEHKKVSTASFDVKNRRLVLPIWKDMSDTLYEGLIGHEVGHALYTPHEEWVEFCQKKENRSLKGYANILEDARIERKMKIKYPGMKKTFFGMYDALEQRDFFGSKGKSLDEYGFADRLNLDFKLGVLAEVPFSDEEKDFRDRVLKAETFEEILTLTKELSEMAKEEAE
;
A
#
# COMPACT_ATOMS: atom_id res chain seq x y z
N LYS A 1 -32.46 -1.01 -23.42
CA LYS A 1 -31.48 -1.75 -22.55
C LYS A 1 -30.08 -1.55 -23.15
N ARG A 2 -29.29 -0.62 -22.60
CA ARG A 2 -27.91 -0.35 -23.01
C ARG A 2 -27.07 -1.47 -22.42
N LYS A 3 -26.57 -2.40 -23.21
CA LYS A 3 -25.56 -3.38 -22.80
C LYS A 3 -24.32 -2.60 -22.38
N MET A 4 -24.01 -2.57 -21.08
CA MET A 4 -22.69 -2.15 -20.61
C MET A 4 -21.67 -3.11 -21.23
N LYS A 5 -20.85 -2.60 -22.16
CA LYS A 5 -19.66 -3.32 -22.60
C LYS A 5 -18.74 -3.43 -21.40
N SER A 6 -18.52 -4.63 -20.89
CA SER A 6 -17.45 -4.86 -19.93
C SER A 6 -16.15 -4.46 -20.61
N THR A 7 -15.47 -3.46 -20.08
CA THR A 7 -14.15 -3.05 -20.57
C THR A 7 -13.20 -4.19 -20.25
N ILE A 8 -12.79 -4.95 -21.28
CA ILE A 8 -11.77 -5.98 -21.10
C ILE A 8 -10.46 -5.24 -20.85
N VAL A 9 -9.90 -5.41 -19.66
CA VAL A 9 -8.59 -4.84 -19.32
C VAL A 9 -7.54 -5.48 -20.22
N ASN A 10 -6.78 -4.66 -20.95
CA ASN A 10 -5.69 -5.14 -21.79
C ASN A 10 -4.48 -5.50 -20.93
N ILE A 11 -4.33 -6.79 -20.61
CA ILE A 11 -3.26 -7.32 -19.75
C ILE A 11 -1.87 -7.02 -20.33
N GLU A 12 -1.69 -7.13 -21.64
CA GLU A 12 -0.38 -6.85 -22.27
C GLU A 12 0.03 -5.40 -22.09
N SER A 13 -0.88 -4.45 -22.27
CA SER A 13 -0.60 -3.05 -22.03
C SER A 13 -0.28 -2.75 -20.56
N LYS A 14 -0.92 -3.44 -19.62
CA LYS A 14 -0.63 -3.33 -18.18
C LYS A 14 0.75 -3.91 -17.83
N ASN A 15 1.15 -5.01 -18.46
CA ASN A 15 2.49 -5.57 -18.30
C ASN A 15 3.59 -4.62 -18.81
N VAL A 16 3.36 -3.99 -19.95
CA VAL A 16 4.29 -2.97 -20.49
C VAL A 16 4.36 -1.77 -19.55
N LEU A 17 3.23 -1.28 -19.09
CA LEU A 17 3.16 -0.16 -18.15
C LEU A 17 3.96 -0.47 -16.87
N ALA A 18 3.77 -1.64 -16.27
CA ALA A 18 4.48 -2.02 -15.05
C ALA A 18 6.00 -2.04 -15.25
N LYS A 19 6.49 -2.62 -16.34
CA LYS A 19 7.93 -2.66 -16.66
C LYS A 19 8.51 -1.27 -16.93
N LEU A 20 7.80 -0.42 -17.64
CA LEU A 20 8.23 0.96 -17.90
C LEU A 20 8.28 1.78 -16.59
N MET A 21 7.28 1.68 -15.74
CA MET A 21 7.26 2.38 -14.46
C MET A 21 8.34 1.88 -13.51
N ALA A 22 8.60 0.57 -13.48
CA ALA A 22 9.65 -0.03 -12.66
C ALA A 22 11.06 0.25 -13.18
N THR A 23 11.20 0.73 -14.42
CA THR A 23 12.49 0.94 -15.09
C THR A 23 13.36 -0.34 -15.18
N GLU A 24 12.73 -1.51 -15.12
CA GLU A 24 13.37 -2.82 -15.21
C GLU A 24 12.41 -3.86 -15.81
N ASN A 25 12.97 -4.97 -16.29
CA ASN A 25 12.19 -6.09 -16.84
C ASN A 25 11.75 -7.05 -15.75
N ILE A 26 10.82 -6.62 -14.91
CA ILE A 26 10.23 -7.45 -13.85
C ILE A 26 9.42 -8.62 -14.41
N HIS A 27 9.38 -9.73 -13.67
CA HIS A 27 8.51 -10.86 -14.01
C HIS A 27 7.10 -10.60 -13.50
N ILE A 28 6.09 -10.70 -14.38
CA ILE A 28 4.69 -10.37 -14.05
C ILE A 28 3.82 -11.62 -14.18
N GLU A 29 3.10 -11.92 -13.12
CA GLU A 29 2.15 -13.03 -13.07
C GLU A 29 0.75 -12.53 -12.70
N HIS A 30 -0.27 -13.11 -13.34
CA HIS A 30 -1.67 -12.87 -13.01
C HIS A 30 -2.24 -14.13 -12.36
N LYS A 31 -2.72 -14.02 -11.13
CA LYS A 31 -3.18 -15.16 -10.31
C LYS A 31 -4.50 -14.85 -9.59
N LYS A 32 -5.21 -15.90 -9.22
CA LYS A 32 -6.34 -15.81 -8.30
C LYS A 32 -5.84 -15.66 -6.88
N VAL A 33 -5.52 -14.43 -6.49
CA VAL A 33 -5.02 -14.06 -5.16
C VAL A 33 -5.89 -12.95 -4.57
N SER A 34 -5.83 -12.79 -3.26
CA SER A 34 -6.62 -11.78 -2.54
C SER A 34 -6.10 -10.35 -2.71
N THR A 35 -4.82 -10.19 -3.03
CA THR A 35 -4.17 -8.89 -3.21
C THR A 35 -3.01 -8.97 -4.18
N ALA A 36 -2.57 -7.82 -4.70
CA ALA A 36 -1.31 -7.70 -5.41
C ALA A 36 -0.12 -7.84 -4.45
N SER A 37 1.04 -8.22 -4.97
CA SER A 37 2.28 -8.30 -4.20
C SER A 37 3.50 -8.15 -5.10
N PHE A 38 4.60 -7.64 -4.52
CA PHE A 38 5.89 -7.60 -5.17
C PHE A 38 6.96 -8.33 -4.34
N ASP A 39 7.57 -9.33 -4.96
CA ASP A 39 8.71 -10.03 -4.38
C ASP A 39 9.99 -9.25 -4.71
N VAL A 40 10.50 -8.51 -3.74
CA VAL A 40 11.70 -7.66 -3.92
C VAL A 40 12.96 -8.48 -4.18
N LYS A 41 13.01 -9.74 -3.75
CA LYS A 41 14.15 -10.64 -3.96
C LYS A 41 14.19 -11.16 -5.39
N ASN A 42 13.07 -11.69 -5.86
CA ASN A 42 12.98 -12.35 -7.16
C ASN A 42 12.49 -11.41 -8.27
N ARG A 43 12.26 -10.14 -7.95
CA ARG A 43 11.76 -9.10 -8.87
C ARG A 43 10.48 -9.54 -9.59
N ARG A 44 9.53 -10.08 -8.84
CA ARG A 44 8.29 -10.65 -9.36
C ARG A 44 7.07 -9.88 -8.84
N LEU A 45 6.28 -9.38 -9.78
CA LEU A 45 4.99 -8.73 -9.54
C LEU A 45 3.88 -9.77 -9.73
N VAL A 46 3.04 -9.96 -8.72
CA VAL A 46 1.81 -10.74 -8.80
C VAL A 46 0.62 -9.83 -8.75
N LEU A 47 -0.22 -9.89 -9.76
CA LEU A 47 -1.46 -9.12 -9.88
C LEU A 47 -2.67 -10.04 -9.74
N PRO A 48 -3.72 -9.62 -9.00
CA PRO A 48 -4.92 -10.42 -8.83
C PRO A 48 -5.77 -10.48 -10.09
N ILE A 49 -6.49 -11.59 -10.25
CA ILE A 49 -7.57 -11.70 -11.24
C ILE A 49 -8.89 -11.61 -10.47
N TRP A 50 -9.44 -10.41 -10.37
CA TRP A 50 -10.73 -10.16 -9.72
C TRP A 50 -11.82 -9.89 -10.76
N LYS A 51 -13.04 -10.17 -10.36
CA LYS A 51 -14.20 -9.80 -11.17
C LYS A 51 -14.38 -8.28 -11.16
N ASP A 52 -14.73 -7.74 -12.33
CA ASP A 52 -15.10 -6.33 -12.50
C ASP A 52 -13.99 -5.32 -12.09
N MET A 53 -12.73 -5.65 -12.36
CA MET A 53 -11.63 -4.70 -12.19
C MET A 53 -11.69 -3.59 -13.23
N SER A 54 -11.65 -2.34 -12.74
CA SER A 54 -11.47 -1.17 -13.60
C SER A 54 -10.01 -0.97 -13.97
N ASP A 55 -9.74 -0.22 -15.05
CA ASP A 55 -8.39 0.19 -15.41
C ASP A 55 -7.70 0.96 -14.28
N THR A 56 -8.40 1.88 -13.63
CA THR A 56 -7.86 2.67 -12.50
C THR A 56 -7.46 1.79 -11.33
N LEU A 57 -8.28 0.80 -10.98
CA LEU A 57 -7.94 -0.15 -9.91
C LEU A 57 -6.68 -0.94 -10.26
N TYR A 58 -6.61 -1.44 -11.49
CA TYR A 58 -5.46 -2.20 -11.99
C TYR A 58 -4.17 -1.38 -11.99
N GLU A 59 -4.22 -0.17 -12.55
CA GLU A 59 -3.09 0.76 -12.61
C GLU A 59 -2.63 1.20 -11.23
N GLY A 60 -3.55 1.40 -10.29
CA GLY A 60 -3.24 1.71 -8.91
C GLY A 60 -2.49 0.57 -8.22
N LEU A 61 -2.94 -0.68 -8.38
CA LEU A 61 -2.25 -1.85 -7.85
C LEU A 61 -0.83 -1.99 -8.45
N ILE A 62 -0.70 -1.80 -9.76
CA ILE A 62 0.61 -1.78 -10.43
C ILE A 62 1.50 -0.68 -9.82
N GLY A 63 0.99 0.54 -9.73
CA GLY A 63 1.75 1.68 -9.19
C GLY A 63 2.20 1.47 -7.75
N HIS A 64 1.37 0.87 -6.92
CA HIS A 64 1.73 0.52 -5.55
C HIS A 64 2.88 -0.49 -5.52
N GLU A 65 2.75 -1.61 -6.22
CA GLU A 65 3.77 -2.66 -6.22
C GLU A 65 5.07 -2.24 -6.92
N VAL A 66 4.98 -1.45 -7.98
CA VAL A 66 6.14 -0.81 -8.61
C VAL A 66 6.84 0.16 -7.64
N GLY A 67 6.10 0.82 -6.77
CA GLY A 67 6.66 1.62 -5.68
C GLY A 67 7.60 0.81 -4.80
N HIS A 68 7.23 -0.41 -4.41
CA HIS A 68 8.12 -1.33 -3.72
C HIS A 68 9.32 -1.76 -4.58
N ALA A 69 9.11 -2.02 -5.86
CA ALA A 69 10.19 -2.35 -6.78
C ALA A 69 11.26 -1.26 -6.87
N LEU A 70 10.85 0.01 -6.87
CA LEU A 70 11.74 1.16 -7.00
C LEU A 70 12.38 1.60 -5.68
N TYR A 71 11.66 1.51 -4.57
CA TYR A 71 12.02 2.22 -3.34
C TYR A 71 12.21 1.36 -2.11
N THR A 72 11.67 0.12 -2.07
CA THR A 72 11.92 -0.79 -0.95
C THR A 72 13.22 -1.55 -1.18
N PRO A 73 14.27 -1.31 -0.37
CA PRO A 73 15.57 -1.93 -0.59
C PRO A 73 15.50 -3.42 -0.27
N HIS A 74 15.96 -4.23 -1.22
CA HIS A 74 15.86 -5.69 -1.16
C HIS A 74 16.60 -6.30 0.03
N GLU A 75 17.87 -5.95 0.21
CA GLU A 75 18.72 -6.57 1.23
C GLU A 75 18.22 -6.24 2.64
N GLU A 76 17.94 -4.97 2.90
CA GLU A 76 17.47 -4.48 4.19
C GLU A 76 16.07 -5.01 4.53
N TRP A 77 15.18 -5.11 3.54
CA TRP A 77 13.86 -5.71 3.74
C TRP A 77 13.94 -7.19 4.09
N VAL A 78 14.75 -7.96 3.36
CA VAL A 78 14.95 -9.39 3.61
C VAL A 78 15.61 -9.61 4.96
N GLU A 79 16.65 -8.85 5.31
CA GLU A 79 17.31 -8.91 6.62
C GLU A 79 16.31 -8.62 7.75
N PHE A 80 15.52 -7.57 7.61
CA PHE A 80 14.48 -7.23 8.59
C PHE A 80 13.47 -8.37 8.77
N CYS A 81 12.97 -8.93 7.68
CA CYS A 81 11.97 -10.00 7.71
C CYS A 81 12.48 -11.32 8.25
N GLN A 82 13.78 -11.62 8.12
CA GLN A 82 14.38 -12.89 8.59
C GLN A 82 14.63 -12.91 10.11
N LYS A 83 14.74 -11.76 10.74
CA LYS A 83 14.96 -11.67 12.20
C LYS A 83 13.70 -12.07 12.96
N LYS A 84 13.83 -13.05 13.86
CA LYS A 84 12.71 -13.57 14.65
C LYS A 84 12.08 -12.48 15.53
N GLU A 85 12.90 -11.60 16.09
CA GLU A 85 12.47 -10.46 16.90
C GLU A 85 11.60 -9.45 16.13
N ASN A 86 11.72 -9.39 14.81
CA ASN A 86 10.95 -8.49 13.97
C ASN A 86 9.61 -9.08 13.50
N ARG A 87 9.30 -10.32 13.88
CA ARG A 87 8.06 -10.99 13.42
C ARG A 87 6.79 -10.19 13.72
N SER A 88 6.70 -9.64 14.93
CA SER A 88 5.57 -8.80 15.34
C SER A 88 5.58 -7.40 14.74
N LEU A 89 6.72 -6.94 14.21
CA LEU A 89 6.89 -5.61 13.63
C LEU A 89 6.54 -5.55 12.15
N LYS A 90 6.47 -6.70 11.48
CA LYS A 90 6.35 -6.79 10.02
C LYS A 90 5.08 -6.11 9.48
N GLY A 91 3.96 -6.26 10.17
CA GLY A 91 2.69 -5.60 9.82
C GLY A 91 2.78 -4.09 9.92
N TYR A 92 3.41 -3.57 10.97
CA TYR A 92 3.64 -2.13 11.14
C TYR A 92 4.59 -1.57 10.09
N ALA A 93 5.67 -2.29 9.80
CA ALA A 93 6.62 -1.90 8.75
C ALA A 93 5.95 -1.82 7.38
N ASN A 94 5.05 -2.75 7.05
CA ASN A 94 4.28 -2.70 5.81
C ASN A 94 3.41 -1.45 5.72
N ILE A 95 2.68 -1.10 6.78
CA ILE A 95 1.83 0.10 6.81
C ILE A 95 2.65 1.36 6.52
N LEU A 96 3.78 1.52 7.20
CA LEU A 96 4.61 2.72 7.09
C LEU A 96 5.39 2.78 5.77
N GLU A 97 5.90 1.65 5.30
CA GLU A 97 6.59 1.57 4.01
C GLU A 97 5.64 1.83 2.84
N ASP A 98 4.42 1.32 2.88
CA ASP A 98 3.38 1.62 1.90
C ASP A 98 3.16 3.13 1.77
N ALA A 99 3.07 3.84 2.89
CA ALA A 99 2.91 5.30 2.89
C ALA A 99 4.10 6.00 2.24
N ARG A 100 5.34 5.56 2.55
CA ARG A 100 6.57 6.12 1.99
C ARG A 100 6.66 5.90 0.48
N ILE A 101 6.47 4.67 0.01
CA ILE A 101 6.63 4.35 -1.41
C ILE A 101 5.54 5.01 -2.26
N GLU A 102 4.32 5.08 -1.78
CA GLU A 102 3.25 5.77 -2.51
C GLU A 102 3.49 7.27 -2.60
N ARG A 103 3.99 7.92 -1.54
CA ARG A 103 4.39 9.32 -1.59
C ARG A 103 5.47 9.55 -2.64
N LYS A 104 6.49 8.70 -2.69
CA LYS A 104 7.55 8.77 -3.71
C LYS A 104 7.02 8.54 -5.12
N MET A 105 6.08 7.60 -5.30
CA MET A 105 5.43 7.37 -6.59
C MET A 105 4.63 8.57 -7.08
N LYS A 106 3.92 9.26 -6.18
CA LYS A 106 3.19 10.50 -6.52
C LYS A 106 4.11 11.65 -6.94
N ILE A 107 5.32 11.70 -6.38
CA ILE A 107 6.34 12.68 -6.77
C ILE A 107 6.92 12.32 -8.15
N LYS A 108 7.28 11.06 -8.35
CA LYS A 108 7.87 10.59 -9.61
C LYS A 108 6.88 10.62 -10.77
N TYR A 109 5.65 10.22 -10.50
CA TYR A 109 4.55 10.14 -11.46
C TYR A 109 3.33 10.91 -10.93
N PRO A 110 3.22 12.22 -11.19
CA PRO A 110 2.16 13.05 -10.59
C PRO A 110 0.73 12.57 -10.85
N GLY A 111 0.49 11.89 -11.97
CA GLY A 111 -0.79 11.25 -12.28
C GLY A 111 -1.21 10.16 -11.29
N MET A 112 -0.26 9.56 -10.58
CA MET A 112 -0.53 8.52 -9.58
C MET A 112 -1.36 9.03 -8.40
N LYS A 113 -1.36 10.31 -8.11
CA LYS A 113 -2.22 10.88 -7.06
C LYS A 113 -3.69 10.57 -7.32
N LYS A 114 -4.14 10.81 -8.56
CA LYS A 114 -5.52 10.49 -8.99
C LYS A 114 -5.77 9.00 -9.07
N THR A 115 -4.80 8.25 -9.57
CA THR A 115 -4.89 6.80 -9.74
C THR A 115 -4.99 6.10 -8.39
N PHE A 116 -4.16 6.45 -7.40
CA PHE A 116 -4.25 5.89 -6.05
C PHE A 116 -5.56 6.26 -5.37
N PHE A 117 -6.02 7.49 -5.48
CA PHE A 117 -7.33 7.88 -4.96
C PHE A 117 -8.45 7.01 -5.53
N GLY A 118 -8.50 6.84 -6.85
CA GLY A 118 -9.50 6.00 -7.52
C GLY A 118 -9.37 4.51 -7.17
N MET A 119 -8.14 4.01 -7.00
CA MET A 119 -7.88 2.64 -6.54
C MET A 119 -8.44 2.42 -5.13
N TYR A 120 -8.14 3.28 -4.17
CA TYR A 120 -8.60 3.13 -2.79
C TYR A 120 -10.10 3.32 -2.65
N ASP A 121 -10.71 4.23 -3.42
CA ASP A 121 -12.16 4.35 -3.50
C ASP A 121 -12.80 3.05 -4.02
N ALA A 122 -12.26 2.46 -5.08
CA ALA A 122 -12.73 1.19 -5.61
C ALA A 122 -12.55 0.02 -4.64
N LEU A 123 -11.44 -0.02 -3.90
CA LEU A 123 -11.19 -1.03 -2.86
C LEU A 123 -12.15 -0.88 -1.68
N GLU A 124 -12.44 0.34 -1.25
CA GLU A 124 -13.41 0.62 -0.18
C GLU A 124 -14.82 0.19 -0.60
N GLN A 125 -15.22 0.45 -1.82
CA GLN A 125 -16.52 -0.01 -2.35
C GLN A 125 -16.65 -1.53 -2.35
N ARG A 126 -15.55 -2.27 -2.48
CA ARG A 126 -15.48 -3.73 -2.38
C ARG A 126 -15.36 -4.25 -0.94
N ASP A 127 -15.33 -3.36 0.04
CA ASP A 127 -15.04 -3.69 1.44
C ASP A 127 -13.71 -4.44 1.63
N PHE A 128 -12.70 -4.10 0.82
CA PHE A 128 -11.39 -4.75 0.84
C PHE A 128 -10.71 -4.64 2.21
N PHE A 129 -10.90 -3.52 2.92
CA PHE A 129 -10.32 -3.28 4.25
C PHE A 129 -11.20 -3.82 5.39
N GLY A 130 -12.38 -4.36 5.09
CA GLY A 130 -13.32 -4.86 6.10
C GLY A 130 -13.85 -3.77 7.03
N SER A 131 -13.91 -2.53 6.56
CA SER A 131 -14.29 -1.34 7.36
C SER A 131 -15.79 -1.09 7.41
N LYS A 132 -16.58 -1.71 6.53
CA LYS A 132 -18.03 -1.52 6.48
C LYS A 132 -18.69 -1.98 7.77
N GLY A 133 -19.48 -1.08 8.36
CA GLY A 133 -20.22 -1.34 9.58
C GLY A 133 -19.40 -1.25 10.86
N LYS A 134 -18.12 -0.86 10.78
CA LYS A 134 -17.27 -0.59 11.94
C LYS A 134 -17.12 0.92 12.17
N SER A 135 -17.17 1.34 13.44
CA SER A 135 -16.81 2.69 13.82
C SER A 135 -15.29 2.85 13.84
N LEU A 136 -14.78 4.04 13.47
CA LEU A 136 -13.34 4.33 13.54
C LEU A 136 -12.78 4.24 14.96
N ASP A 137 -13.62 4.42 15.97
CA ASP A 137 -13.25 4.26 17.38
C ASP A 137 -12.95 2.81 17.79
N GLU A 138 -13.35 1.84 16.96
CA GLU A 138 -13.09 0.41 17.19
C GLU A 138 -11.70 -0.02 16.69
N TYR A 139 -10.96 0.88 16.02
CA TYR A 139 -9.63 0.59 15.48
C TYR A 139 -8.54 1.13 16.39
N GLY A 140 -7.50 0.31 16.59
CA GLY A 140 -6.25 0.75 17.19
C GLY A 140 -5.51 1.76 16.32
N PHE A 141 -4.51 2.41 16.89
CA PHE A 141 -3.77 3.49 16.22
C PHE A 141 -3.12 3.04 14.90
N ALA A 142 -2.47 1.87 14.87
CA ALA A 142 -1.84 1.35 13.65
C ALA A 142 -2.85 1.15 12.51
N ASP A 143 -4.03 0.61 12.81
CA ASP A 143 -5.08 0.41 11.81
C ASP A 143 -5.69 1.74 11.35
N ARG A 144 -5.84 2.71 12.26
CA ARG A 144 -6.29 4.07 11.91
C ARG A 144 -5.27 4.77 11.01
N LEU A 145 -3.97 4.62 11.27
CA LEU A 145 -2.92 5.12 10.37
C LEU A 145 -3.02 4.50 8.98
N ASN A 146 -3.21 3.18 8.90
CA ASN A 146 -3.33 2.50 7.62
C ASN A 146 -4.53 3.02 6.80
N LEU A 147 -5.66 3.21 7.45
CA LEU A 147 -6.85 3.78 6.81
C LEU A 147 -6.62 5.23 6.36
N ASP A 148 -5.99 6.05 7.20
CA ASP A 148 -5.68 7.44 6.86
C ASP A 148 -4.72 7.56 5.66
N PHE A 149 -3.64 6.78 5.64
CA PHE A 149 -2.70 6.79 4.53
C PHE A 149 -3.33 6.34 3.21
N LYS A 150 -4.26 5.42 3.24
CA LYS A 150 -4.90 4.83 2.06
C LYS A 150 -6.15 5.58 1.62
N LEU A 151 -7.02 5.91 2.54
CA LEU A 151 -8.31 6.54 2.26
C LEU A 151 -8.30 8.07 2.42
N GLY A 152 -7.40 8.60 3.25
CA GLY A 152 -7.24 10.04 3.45
C GLY A 152 -8.56 10.72 3.79
N VAL A 153 -8.93 11.70 3.00
CA VAL A 153 -10.16 12.49 3.18
C VAL A 153 -11.45 11.67 3.09
N LEU A 154 -11.41 10.47 2.50
CA LEU A 154 -12.58 9.60 2.42
C LEU A 154 -12.96 8.98 3.77
N ALA A 155 -12.00 8.80 4.66
CA ALA A 155 -12.20 8.14 5.95
C ALA A 155 -12.35 9.12 7.14
N GLU A 156 -11.78 10.32 7.04
CA GLU A 156 -11.78 11.34 8.12
C GLU A 156 -11.34 10.77 9.47
N VAL A 157 -10.21 10.06 9.48
CA VAL A 157 -9.72 9.32 10.65
C VAL A 157 -9.34 10.27 11.78
N PRO A 158 -9.86 10.07 13.02
CA PRO A 158 -9.48 10.88 14.17
C PRO A 158 -8.13 10.48 14.74
N PHE A 159 -7.34 11.47 15.18
CA PHE A 159 -6.06 11.27 15.86
C PHE A 159 -5.91 12.25 17.03
N SER A 160 -5.22 11.81 18.09
CA SER A 160 -4.70 12.70 19.13
C SER A 160 -3.57 13.58 18.59
N ASP A 161 -3.13 14.56 19.34
CA ASP A 161 -2.01 15.43 18.91
C ASP A 161 -0.70 14.66 18.79
N GLU A 162 -0.43 13.72 19.69
CA GLU A 162 0.74 12.84 19.64
C GLU A 162 0.68 11.90 18.40
N GLU A 163 -0.47 11.32 18.12
CA GLU A 163 -0.71 10.49 16.96
C GLU A 163 -0.56 11.26 15.64
N LYS A 164 -1.01 12.52 15.59
CA LYS A 164 -0.80 13.41 14.44
C LYS A 164 0.68 13.71 14.22
N ASP A 165 1.44 13.98 15.29
CA ASP A 165 2.87 14.21 15.20
C ASP A 165 3.59 12.98 14.61
N PHE A 166 3.28 11.79 15.10
CA PHE A 166 3.82 10.54 14.56
C PHE A 166 3.47 10.37 13.08
N ARG A 167 2.19 10.53 12.72
CA ARG A 167 1.72 10.45 11.33
C ARG A 167 2.50 11.41 10.43
N ASP A 168 2.69 12.65 10.86
CA ASP A 168 3.39 13.67 10.08
C ASP A 168 4.88 13.34 9.90
N ARG A 169 5.50 12.71 10.89
CA ARG A 169 6.88 12.21 10.78
C ARG A 169 6.99 11.06 9.77
N VAL A 170 6.03 10.16 9.72
CA VAL A 170 5.96 9.09 8.69
C VAL A 170 5.86 9.70 7.30
N LEU A 171 5.01 10.71 7.12
CA LEU A 171 4.84 11.39 5.83
C LEU A 171 6.06 12.19 5.37
N LYS A 172 7.02 12.44 6.24
CA LYS A 172 8.30 13.09 5.93
C LYS A 172 9.47 12.13 5.78
N ALA A 173 9.30 10.85 6.11
CA ALA A 173 10.35 9.86 6.02
C ALA A 173 10.83 9.66 4.58
N GLU A 174 12.13 9.76 4.34
CA GLU A 174 12.74 9.64 3.02
C GLU A 174 13.37 8.27 2.80
N THR A 175 13.89 7.63 3.84
CA THR A 175 14.64 6.39 3.77
C THR A 175 13.89 5.22 4.41
N PHE A 176 14.22 4.01 3.97
CA PHE A 176 13.71 2.80 4.60
C PHE A 176 14.21 2.64 6.04
N GLU A 177 15.42 3.09 6.34
CA GLU A 177 15.97 3.09 7.71
C GLU A 177 15.14 3.94 8.68
N GLU A 178 14.70 5.12 8.23
CA GLU A 178 13.75 5.96 9.00
C GLU A 178 12.44 5.23 9.25
N ILE A 179 11.92 4.49 8.25
CA ILE A 179 10.73 3.66 8.40
C ILE A 179 10.94 2.56 9.44
N LEU A 180 12.07 1.90 9.48
CA LEU A 180 12.36 0.88 10.50
C LEU A 180 12.41 1.46 11.91
N THR A 181 12.96 2.66 12.07
CA THR A 181 12.97 3.40 13.35
C THR A 181 11.53 3.72 13.78
N LEU A 182 10.73 4.28 12.89
CA LEU A 182 9.32 4.62 13.16
C LEU A 182 8.47 3.36 13.41
N THR A 183 8.79 2.23 12.78
CA THR A 183 8.13 0.95 13.02
C THR A 183 8.26 0.50 14.46
N LYS A 184 9.44 0.61 15.05
CA LYS A 184 9.67 0.28 16.46
C LYS A 184 8.88 1.20 17.38
N GLU A 185 8.88 2.48 17.10
CA GLU A 185 8.10 3.48 17.86
C GLU A 185 6.59 3.19 17.76
N LEU A 186 6.06 2.88 16.58
CA LEU A 186 4.66 2.48 16.40
C LEU A 186 4.32 1.24 17.22
N SER A 187 5.20 0.26 17.26
CA SER A 187 5.00 -0.95 18.08
C SER A 187 4.89 -0.62 19.56
N GLU A 188 5.70 0.30 20.08
CA GLU A 188 5.61 0.72 21.49
C GLU A 188 4.31 1.50 21.75
N MET A 189 3.93 2.43 20.88
CA MET A 189 2.65 3.15 20.99
C MET A 189 1.45 2.19 20.97
N ALA A 190 1.47 1.16 20.13
CA ALA A 190 0.41 0.16 20.05
C ALA A 190 0.33 -0.74 21.31
N LYS A 191 1.45 -1.01 21.96
CA LYS A 191 1.47 -1.73 23.25
C LYS A 191 0.88 -0.88 24.37
N GLU A 192 1.24 0.39 24.46
CA GLU A 192 0.70 1.31 25.46
C GLU A 192 -0.81 1.49 25.32
N GLU A 193 -1.33 1.51 24.10
CA GLU A 193 -2.78 1.59 23.82
C GLU A 193 -3.54 0.34 24.32
N ALA A 194 -2.88 -0.82 24.35
CA ALA A 194 -3.49 -2.10 24.76
C ALA A 194 -3.49 -2.34 26.27
N GLU A 195 -2.78 -1.53 27.07
CA GLU A 195 -2.73 -1.57 28.54
C GLU A 195 -3.85 -0.76 29.18
#